data_6c0cdc9ae191a948000214621a8ae8fb
#
_entry.id   6c0cdc9ae191a948000214621a8ae8fb
#
_cell.length_a   1.000
_cell.length_b   1.000
_cell.length_c   1.000
_cell.angle_alpha   90.00
_cell.angle_beta   90.00
_cell.angle_gamma   90.00
#
_symmetry.space_group_name_H-M   'P 1'
#
loop_
_entity.id
_entity.type
_entity.pdbx_description
1 polymer ?
#
loop_
_entity_poly.entity_id
_entity_poly.type
_entity_poly.pdbx_seq_one_letter_code
_entity_poly.pdbx_strand_id
1 'polypeptide(L)'
;MRIVTSIAAMQQLAQKWQRTGKSIGFVPTMGCLHAGHMSLVRETRNRIGKAGKVVVSIYVNPTQFGPKEDFSKYPRDLKRDFKLCREAGVDVVFTPGDAEMYPRWGEATDEPVLARQLVASKHREDGSVATTAREDQPSLGYGATGARPTRFSTCVVEEKLSQSMEGASRPTHFRGVTTVVAKLFNIVLPDVAVFGAKDWQQAAIIKRMVADLNFPVKIIVAPTLRERDGLAMSSRNKYLAGDLRRQATVLWRAIQTARTAVKRSKAVPAVKLKASLKRLIESEPDARLDYVEFFEPDTLSPVAKVTRGTHLALAVFVGKTRLIDNAKL
;
A
#
# COMPACT_ATOMS: atom_id res chain seq x y z
N MET A 1 19.57 2.84 14.09
CA MET A 1 18.21 3.15 13.58
C MET A 1 17.72 4.44 14.21
N ARG A 2 17.31 5.39 13.37
CA ARG A 2 16.70 6.68 13.78
C ARG A 2 15.19 6.61 13.55
N ILE A 3 14.39 7.23 14.42
CA ILE A 3 12.95 7.43 14.24
C ILE A 3 12.74 8.88 13.81
N VAL A 4 11.98 9.10 12.74
CA VAL A 4 11.67 10.42 12.18
C VAL A 4 10.16 10.53 12.03
N THR A 5 9.59 11.64 12.50
CA THR A 5 8.13 11.86 12.51
C THR A 5 7.71 13.01 11.59
N SER A 6 8.58 13.99 11.33
CA SER A 6 8.25 15.12 10.47
C SER A 6 8.72 14.93 9.03
N ILE A 7 7.94 15.44 8.08
CA ILE A 7 8.25 15.43 6.65
C ILE A 7 9.55 16.20 6.38
N ALA A 8 9.69 17.40 6.95
CA ALA A 8 10.87 18.24 6.75
C ALA A 8 12.17 17.54 7.16
N ALA A 9 12.19 16.89 8.33
CA ALA A 9 13.35 16.15 8.81
C ALA A 9 13.68 14.94 7.92
N MET A 10 12.67 14.24 7.40
CA MET A 10 12.89 13.10 6.49
C MET A 10 13.46 13.57 5.15
N GLN A 11 12.90 14.64 4.56
CA GLN A 11 13.39 15.21 3.30
C GLN A 11 14.82 15.73 3.43
N GLN A 12 15.15 16.46 4.50
CA GLN A 12 16.54 16.94 4.75
C GLN A 12 17.51 15.77 4.83
N LEU A 13 17.11 14.68 5.51
CA LEU A 13 17.94 13.49 5.64
C LEU A 13 18.14 12.79 4.28
N ALA A 14 17.09 12.63 3.50
CA ALA A 14 17.14 12.04 2.16
C ALA A 14 18.03 12.85 1.21
N GLN A 15 17.84 14.17 1.14
CA GLN A 15 18.67 15.07 0.35
C GLN A 15 20.15 15.02 0.74
N LYS A 16 20.44 14.96 2.06
CA LYS A 16 21.81 14.78 2.53
C LYS A 16 22.44 13.49 2.00
N TRP A 17 21.68 12.38 2.00
CA TRP A 17 22.16 11.11 1.48
C TRP A 17 22.40 11.16 -0.02
N GLN A 18 21.49 11.74 -0.80
CA GLN A 18 21.66 11.91 -2.24
C GLN A 18 22.92 12.73 -2.56
N ARG A 19 23.14 13.87 -1.88
CA ARG A 19 24.34 14.71 -2.05
C ARG A 19 25.64 13.97 -1.71
N THR A 20 25.58 12.96 -0.84
CA THR A 20 26.74 12.13 -0.47
C THR A 20 26.82 10.82 -1.24
N GLY A 21 26.05 10.67 -2.33
CA GLY A 21 26.08 9.49 -3.22
C GLY A 21 25.58 8.19 -2.56
N LYS A 22 24.75 8.28 -1.52
CA LYS A 22 24.21 7.08 -0.85
C LYS A 22 22.86 6.69 -1.44
N SER A 23 22.75 5.46 -1.89
CA SER A 23 21.48 4.91 -2.36
C SER A 23 20.47 4.77 -1.22
N ILE A 24 19.20 5.12 -1.50
CA ILE A 24 18.08 5.04 -0.57
C ILE A 24 17.14 3.93 -1.01
N GLY A 25 16.97 2.92 -0.16
CA GLY A 25 15.98 1.88 -0.35
C GLY A 25 14.80 2.08 0.59
N PHE A 26 13.59 1.86 0.08
CA PHE A 26 12.37 2.18 0.80
C PHE A 26 11.39 0.99 0.87
N VAL A 27 10.79 0.79 2.03
CA VAL A 27 9.71 -0.18 2.27
C VAL A 27 8.53 0.55 2.90
N PRO A 28 7.49 0.92 2.13
CA PRO A 28 6.27 1.50 2.68
C PRO A 28 5.43 0.44 3.39
N THR A 29 5.00 0.72 4.63
CA THR A 29 4.15 -0.16 5.42
C THR A 29 3.11 0.62 6.23
N MET A 30 2.09 -0.11 6.69
CA MET A 30 1.11 0.40 7.66
C MET A 30 1.41 -0.05 9.09
N GLY A 31 2.57 -0.64 9.36
CA GLY A 31 2.91 -1.20 10.67
C GLY A 31 2.31 -2.58 10.94
N CYS A 32 2.28 -2.98 12.20
CA CYS A 32 2.01 -4.34 12.64
C CYS A 32 2.88 -5.35 11.88
N LEU A 33 4.18 -5.09 11.90
CA LEU A 33 5.17 -5.76 11.07
C LEU A 33 5.25 -7.25 11.39
N HIS A 34 5.57 -8.04 10.38
CA HIS A 34 5.76 -9.48 10.45
C HIS A 34 6.92 -9.93 9.54
N ALA A 35 7.25 -11.21 9.54
CA ALA A 35 8.38 -11.75 8.76
C ALA A 35 8.28 -11.42 7.26
N GLY A 36 7.06 -11.29 6.71
CA GLY A 36 6.84 -10.82 5.34
C GLY A 36 7.40 -9.41 5.09
N HIS A 37 7.16 -8.45 6.00
CA HIS A 37 7.76 -7.11 5.89
C HIS A 37 9.28 -7.16 6.05
N MET A 38 9.78 -8.00 6.96
CA MET A 38 11.23 -8.16 7.16
C MET A 38 11.91 -8.79 5.94
N SER A 39 11.21 -9.61 5.16
CA SER A 39 11.75 -10.09 3.87
C SER A 39 11.89 -8.96 2.85
N LEU A 40 10.98 -7.99 2.83
CA LEU A 40 11.10 -6.78 1.98
C LEU A 40 12.30 -5.93 2.40
N VAL A 41 12.53 -5.76 3.70
CA VAL A 41 13.70 -5.04 4.23
C VAL A 41 15.01 -5.71 3.80
N ARG A 42 15.09 -7.05 3.89
CA ARG A 42 16.26 -7.80 3.40
C ARG A 42 16.48 -7.63 1.90
N GLU A 43 15.41 -7.75 1.11
CA GLU A 43 15.48 -7.54 -0.35
C GLU A 43 15.94 -6.11 -0.67
N THR A 44 15.43 -5.11 0.06
CA THR A 44 15.86 -3.71 -0.08
C THR A 44 17.36 -3.59 0.19
N ARG A 45 17.85 -4.15 1.30
CA ARG A 45 19.27 -4.12 1.64
C ARG A 45 20.13 -4.80 0.58
N ASN A 46 19.68 -5.92 0.02
CA ASN A 46 20.40 -6.62 -1.05
C ASN A 46 20.53 -5.75 -2.32
N ARG A 47 19.51 -4.94 -2.64
CA ARG A 47 19.51 -4.06 -3.82
C ARG A 47 20.39 -2.84 -3.70
N ILE A 48 20.45 -2.23 -2.52
CA ILE A 48 21.21 -0.98 -2.31
C ILE A 48 22.59 -1.21 -1.69
N GLY A 49 22.91 -2.44 -1.27
CA GLY A 49 24.17 -2.79 -0.64
C GLY A 49 24.32 -2.27 0.81
N LYS A 50 25.45 -2.56 1.42
CA LYS A 50 25.73 -2.21 2.83
C LYS A 50 25.87 -0.69 3.05
N ALA A 51 26.38 0.05 2.09
CA ALA A 51 26.60 1.51 2.17
C ALA A 51 25.29 2.32 2.03
N GLY A 52 24.26 1.74 1.40
CA GLY A 52 22.96 2.36 1.20
C GLY A 52 22.16 2.52 2.50
N LYS A 53 21.08 3.29 2.44
CA LYS A 53 20.20 3.60 3.56
C LYS A 53 18.82 2.98 3.39
N VAL A 54 18.42 2.11 4.30
CA VAL A 54 17.09 1.50 4.31
C VAL A 54 16.15 2.34 5.17
N VAL A 55 15.07 2.80 4.54
CA VAL A 55 13.97 3.52 5.18
C VAL A 55 12.74 2.64 5.18
N VAL A 56 12.08 2.50 6.32
CA VAL A 56 10.76 1.86 6.45
C VAL A 56 9.78 2.93 6.90
N SER A 57 8.67 3.13 6.18
CA SER A 57 7.59 3.95 6.74
C SER A 57 6.61 3.07 7.51
N ILE A 58 6.09 3.61 8.62
CA ILE A 58 4.98 3.02 9.38
C ILE A 58 3.88 4.09 9.46
N TYR A 59 2.89 4.00 8.57
CA TYR A 59 1.78 4.96 8.52
C TYR A 59 0.49 4.27 8.09
N VAL A 60 -0.49 4.22 8.99
CA VAL A 60 -1.84 3.70 8.69
C VAL A 60 -2.62 4.81 8.01
N ASN A 61 -2.61 4.79 6.66
CA ASN A 61 -3.18 5.84 5.85
C ASN A 61 -4.73 5.82 5.88
N PRO A 62 -5.40 6.85 6.44
CA PRO A 62 -6.85 6.86 6.56
C PRO A 62 -7.57 6.91 5.21
N THR A 63 -6.96 7.52 4.19
CA THR A 63 -7.62 7.77 2.89
C THR A 63 -7.78 6.51 2.03
N GLN A 64 -7.13 5.41 2.39
CA GLN A 64 -7.27 4.13 1.68
C GLN A 64 -8.28 3.17 2.32
N PHE A 65 -8.95 3.59 3.39
CA PHE A 65 -9.99 2.80 4.06
C PHE A 65 -11.38 3.36 3.75
N GLY A 66 -12.27 2.48 3.35
CA GLY A 66 -13.68 2.79 3.22
C GLY A 66 -14.38 2.93 4.58
N PRO A 67 -15.61 3.50 4.60
CA PRO A 67 -16.36 3.77 5.83
C PRO A 67 -16.64 2.54 6.70
N LYS A 68 -16.73 1.37 6.09
CA LYS A 68 -17.06 0.10 6.75
C LYS A 68 -15.81 -0.78 6.97
N GLU A 69 -14.62 -0.29 6.67
CA GLU A 69 -13.38 -1.04 6.82
C GLU A 69 -12.77 -0.90 8.23
N ASP A 70 -11.74 -1.71 8.49
CA ASP A 70 -11.14 -1.90 9.81
C ASP A 70 -10.15 -0.80 10.26
N PHE A 71 -10.25 0.43 9.76
CA PHE A 71 -9.29 1.51 10.06
C PHE A 71 -9.06 1.73 11.56
N SER A 72 -10.16 1.86 12.33
CA SER A 72 -10.08 2.08 13.78
C SER A 72 -9.54 0.86 14.54
N LYS A 73 -9.78 -0.34 14.01
CA LYS A 73 -9.36 -1.63 14.58
C LYS A 73 -8.03 -2.13 14.00
N TYR A 74 -7.48 -1.44 12.98
CA TYR A 74 -6.25 -1.86 12.32
C TYR A 74 -5.13 -1.97 13.38
N PRO A 75 -4.44 -3.14 13.46
CA PRO A 75 -3.53 -3.41 14.57
C PRO A 75 -2.31 -2.49 14.52
N ARG A 76 -1.99 -1.90 15.67
CA ARG A 76 -0.84 -0.99 15.86
C ARG A 76 0.00 -1.49 17.02
N ASP A 77 1.31 -1.66 16.80
CA ASP A 77 2.27 -2.04 17.83
C ASP A 77 3.65 -1.45 17.49
N LEU A 78 3.76 -0.13 17.62
CA LEU A 78 4.98 0.60 17.27
C LEU A 78 6.21 0.11 18.04
N LYS A 79 6.05 -0.26 19.32
CA LYS A 79 7.17 -0.75 20.15
C LYS A 79 7.76 -2.02 19.56
N ARG A 80 6.91 -2.99 19.19
CA ARG A 80 7.32 -4.23 18.52
C ARG A 80 7.87 -3.96 17.13
N ASP A 81 7.24 -3.08 16.37
CA ASP A 81 7.66 -2.73 15.01
C ASP A 81 9.05 -2.10 15.00
N PHE A 82 9.34 -1.19 15.94
CA PHE A 82 10.68 -0.60 16.09
C PHE A 82 11.73 -1.64 16.48
N LYS A 83 11.39 -2.62 17.31
CA LYS A 83 12.27 -3.73 17.65
C LYS A 83 12.63 -4.53 16.41
N LEU A 84 11.62 -4.96 15.62
CA LEU A 84 11.82 -5.72 14.39
C LEU A 84 12.65 -4.95 13.36
N CYS A 85 12.38 -3.65 13.16
CA CYS A 85 13.16 -2.80 12.26
C CYS A 85 14.62 -2.70 12.69
N ARG A 86 14.89 -2.56 13.99
CA ARG A 86 16.26 -2.49 14.52
C ARG A 86 17.02 -3.80 14.29
N GLU A 87 16.39 -4.93 14.59
CA GLU A 87 16.95 -6.27 14.35
C GLU A 87 17.22 -6.55 12.87
N ALA A 88 16.36 -6.01 11.97
CA ALA A 88 16.53 -6.15 10.53
C ALA A 88 17.55 -5.16 9.91
N GLY A 89 18.20 -4.32 10.70
CA GLY A 89 19.20 -3.36 10.21
C GLY A 89 18.62 -2.19 9.42
N VAL A 90 17.40 -1.74 9.74
CA VAL A 90 16.79 -0.53 9.17
C VAL A 90 17.54 0.70 9.67
N ASP A 91 17.89 1.62 8.78
CA ASP A 91 18.59 2.87 9.14
C ASP A 91 17.62 3.90 9.74
N VAL A 92 16.44 4.06 9.11
CA VAL A 92 15.42 5.01 9.53
C VAL A 92 14.03 4.39 9.50
N VAL A 93 13.24 4.62 10.55
CA VAL A 93 11.79 4.43 10.54
C VAL A 93 11.14 5.81 10.45
N PHE A 94 10.36 6.01 9.38
CA PHE A 94 9.55 7.20 9.18
C PHE A 94 8.11 6.92 9.63
N THR A 95 7.66 7.61 10.67
CA THR A 95 6.31 7.43 11.24
C THR A 95 5.61 8.77 11.44
N PRO A 96 5.12 9.39 10.35
CA PRO A 96 4.42 10.67 10.40
C PRO A 96 3.03 10.52 10.99
N GLY A 97 2.50 11.62 11.56
CA GLY A 97 1.10 11.73 11.94
C GLY A 97 0.21 12.20 10.78
N ASP A 98 -1.12 12.15 10.99
CA ASP A 98 -2.10 12.56 9.98
C ASP A 98 -1.98 14.05 9.63
N ALA A 99 -1.68 14.91 10.60
CA ALA A 99 -1.47 16.34 10.38
C ALA A 99 -0.27 16.63 9.46
N GLU A 100 0.80 15.83 9.56
CA GLU A 100 1.95 15.90 8.65
C GLU A 100 1.60 15.44 7.24
N MET A 101 0.92 14.27 7.13
CA MET A 101 0.62 13.68 5.83
C MET A 101 -0.53 14.40 5.10
N TYR A 102 -1.51 14.92 5.83
CA TYR A 102 -2.71 15.58 5.28
C TYR A 102 -3.03 16.87 6.08
N PRO A 103 -2.18 17.91 5.95
CA PRO A 103 -2.38 19.16 6.67
C PRO A 103 -3.70 19.80 6.26
N ARG A 104 -4.34 20.50 7.20
CA ARG A 104 -5.52 21.30 6.93
C ARG A 104 -5.09 22.56 6.20
N TRP A 105 -5.88 22.99 5.22
CA TRP A 105 -5.65 24.25 4.54
C TRP A 105 -5.70 25.41 5.56
N GLY A 106 -4.60 26.20 5.67
CA GLY A 106 -4.47 27.31 6.61
C GLY A 106 -3.83 26.97 7.96
N GLU A 107 -3.55 25.72 8.30
CA GLU A 107 -2.62 25.34 9.36
C GLU A 107 -1.24 25.17 8.70
N ALA A 108 -0.45 26.25 8.62
CA ALA A 108 0.92 26.19 8.12
C ALA A 108 1.77 25.42 9.12
N THR A 109 2.00 24.14 8.85
CA THR A 109 3.11 23.41 9.43
C THR A 109 4.30 23.65 8.50
N ASP A 110 5.28 24.41 8.97
CA ASP A 110 6.58 24.69 8.32
C ASP A 110 6.56 24.80 6.79
N GLU A 111 6.37 26.04 6.30
CA GLU A 111 6.65 26.35 4.90
C GLU A 111 8.06 25.85 4.54
N PRO A 112 8.24 25.23 3.35
CA PRO A 112 9.57 24.92 2.86
C PRO A 112 10.46 26.16 2.96
N VAL A 113 11.65 26.02 3.46
CA VAL A 113 12.62 27.12 3.71
C VAL A 113 12.77 28.08 2.52
N LEU A 114 12.57 27.57 1.29
CA LEU A 114 12.55 28.35 0.05
C LEU A 114 11.36 29.34 -0.06
N ALA A 115 10.18 28.99 0.45
CA ALA A 115 9.01 29.86 0.40
C ALA A 115 9.14 31.02 1.39
N ARG A 116 9.74 30.80 2.57
CA ARG A 116 10.02 31.86 3.56
C ARG A 116 10.98 32.93 3.03
N GLN A 117 11.96 32.56 2.22
CA GLN A 117 12.90 33.53 1.63
C GLN A 117 12.26 34.40 0.54
N LEU A 118 11.31 33.87 -0.24
CA LEU A 118 10.59 34.62 -1.28
C LEU A 118 9.54 35.58 -0.73
N VAL A 119 8.90 35.23 0.40
CA VAL A 119 7.90 36.09 1.05
C VAL A 119 8.57 37.22 1.85
N ALA A 120 9.69 36.95 2.51
CA ALA A 120 10.45 37.95 3.25
C ALA A 120 11.05 39.06 2.36
N SER A 121 11.27 38.80 1.06
CA SER A 121 11.75 39.81 0.10
C SER A 121 10.64 40.69 -0.50
N LYS A 122 9.35 40.29 -0.39
CA LYS A 122 8.22 41.04 -0.95
C LYS A 122 7.48 41.97 0.08
N HIS A 123 7.76 41.86 1.35
CA HIS A 123 7.08 42.65 2.39
C HIS A 123 7.80 43.93 2.82
N ARG A 124 8.61 44.54 1.95
CA ARG A 124 9.23 45.84 2.26
C ARG A 124 8.68 47.03 1.50
N GLU A 125 7.68 46.86 0.65
CA GLU A 125 7.02 47.96 -0.03
C GLU A 125 5.53 47.58 -0.17
N ASP A 126 4.71 47.96 0.74
CA ASP A 126 3.43 48.64 0.63
C ASP A 126 2.54 48.40 1.88
N GLY A 127 2.22 49.47 2.55
CA GLY A 127 1.29 49.46 3.68
C GLY A 127 -0.11 49.76 3.16
N SER A 128 -0.95 48.76 2.99
CA SER A 128 -2.40 48.94 3.05
C SER A 128 -3.10 47.59 3.34
N VAL A 129 -3.80 47.56 4.47
CA VAL A 129 -4.68 46.47 4.89
C VAL A 129 -6.06 46.73 4.32
N ALA A 130 -6.55 45.81 3.47
CA ALA A 130 -7.96 45.74 3.14
C ALA A 130 -8.51 44.38 3.55
N THR A 131 -9.25 44.36 4.64
CA THR A 131 -10.13 43.26 5.07
C THR A 131 -11.37 43.25 4.21
N THR A 132 -11.57 42.21 3.40
CA THR A 132 -12.89 41.87 2.84
C THR A 132 -13.23 40.43 3.21
N ALA A 133 -14.25 40.28 4.04
CA ALA A 133 -14.96 39.04 4.29
C ALA A 133 -15.52 38.51 2.95
N ARG A 134 -15.30 37.27 2.65
CA ARG A 134 -15.97 36.55 1.55
C ARG A 134 -16.93 35.52 2.11
N GLU A 135 -18.16 35.67 1.65
CA GLU A 135 -19.33 34.84 1.92
C GLU A 135 -19.15 33.38 1.55
N ASP A 136 -19.82 32.55 2.33
CA ASP A 136 -19.91 31.09 2.17
C ASP A 136 -20.45 30.66 0.80
N GLN A 137 -19.69 29.87 0.05
CA GLN A 137 -20.22 29.07 -1.05
C GLN A 137 -20.43 27.62 -0.59
N PRO A 138 -21.53 26.96 -1.03
CA PRO A 138 -21.88 25.63 -0.55
C PRO A 138 -20.88 24.58 -1.06
N SER A 139 -20.33 23.81 -0.14
CA SER A 139 -19.44 22.68 -0.39
C SER A 139 -20.16 21.56 -1.12
N LEU A 140 -19.63 21.15 -2.25
CA LEU A 140 -19.97 19.88 -2.91
C LEU A 140 -19.72 18.72 -1.94
N GLY A 141 -20.82 18.08 -1.51
CA GLY A 141 -20.82 17.05 -0.48
C GLY A 141 -20.06 15.79 -0.91
N TYR A 142 -18.99 15.51 -0.20
CA TYR A 142 -18.42 14.17 -0.10
C TYR A 142 -18.92 13.53 1.18
N GLY A 143 -19.57 12.37 1.03
CA GLY A 143 -20.34 11.68 2.04
C GLY A 143 -19.67 11.54 3.41
N ALA A 144 -20.49 11.72 4.42
CA ALA A 144 -20.16 11.68 5.82
C ALA A 144 -19.53 10.36 6.24
N THR A 145 -18.24 10.37 6.45
CA THR A 145 -17.54 9.44 7.32
C THR A 145 -16.98 10.25 8.47
N GLY A 146 -17.11 9.78 9.72
CA GLY A 146 -16.74 10.51 10.94
C GLY A 146 -15.26 10.94 11.08
N ALA A 147 -14.51 10.99 9.99
CA ALA A 147 -13.24 11.68 9.86
C ALA A 147 -13.56 13.15 9.50
N ARG A 148 -13.11 14.09 10.32
CA ARG A 148 -13.18 15.52 10.01
C ARG A 148 -12.64 15.75 8.59
N PRO A 149 -13.33 16.53 7.73
CA PRO A 149 -12.89 16.76 6.37
C PRO A 149 -11.49 17.38 6.40
N THR A 150 -10.51 16.60 5.93
CA THR A 150 -9.19 17.15 5.64
C THR A 150 -9.39 18.05 4.43
N ARG A 151 -8.96 19.31 4.48
CA ARG A 151 -8.98 20.22 3.32
C ARG A 151 -7.94 19.84 2.25
N PHE A 152 -7.39 18.63 2.33
CA PHE A 152 -6.50 18.07 1.33
C PHE A 152 -7.28 17.75 0.05
N SER A 153 -6.95 18.43 -1.04
CA SER A 153 -7.72 18.40 -2.28
C SER A 153 -7.02 17.69 -3.45
N THR A 154 -5.68 17.59 -3.40
CA THR A 154 -4.91 16.97 -4.48
C THR A 154 -4.75 15.47 -4.26
N CYS A 155 -4.99 14.66 -5.28
CA CYS A 155 -4.80 13.22 -5.22
C CYS A 155 -4.24 12.68 -6.54
N VAL A 156 -3.63 11.51 -6.46
CA VAL A 156 -3.18 10.73 -7.62
C VAL A 156 -4.20 9.62 -7.86
N VAL A 157 -4.67 9.47 -9.09
CA VAL A 157 -5.65 8.45 -9.49
C VAL A 157 -5.08 7.65 -10.66
N GLU A 158 -5.09 6.35 -10.54
CA GLU A 158 -4.87 5.45 -11.66
C GLU A 158 -6.26 4.94 -12.11
N GLU A 159 -6.63 5.19 -13.38
CA GLU A 159 -8.01 5.08 -13.86
C GLU A 159 -8.38 3.73 -14.47
N LYS A 160 -7.40 2.86 -14.77
CA LYS A 160 -7.63 1.59 -15.51
C LYS A 160 -7.42 0.36 -14.64
N LEU A 161 -6.22 0.18 -14.11
CA LEU A 161 -5.86 -1.00 -13.31
C LEU A 161 -6.59 -1.03 -11.96
N SER A 162 -7.06 0.13 -11.49
CA SER A 162 -7.79 0.30 -10.24
C SER A 162 -9.28 -0.07 -10.30
N GLN A 163 -9.83 -0.44 -11.48
CA GLN A 163 -11.27 -0.65 -11.66
C GLN A 163 -11.75 -2.08 -11.38
N SER A 164 -10.84 -3.06 -11.32
CA SER A 164 -11.17 -4.46 -11.12
C SER A 164 -10.75 -4.97 -9.72
N MET A 165 -11.11 -6.20 -9.40
CA MET A 165 -10.64 -6.93 -8.20
C MET A 165 -10.76 -6.10 -6.90
N GLU A 166 -9.62 -5.76 -6.25
CA GLU A 166 -9.64 -4.93 -5.04
C GLU A 166 -10.27 -3.56 -5.28
N GLY A 167 -10.06 -2.94 -6.44
CA GLY A 167 -10.62 -1.64 -6.75
C GLY A 167 -12.15 -1.68 -6.94
N ALA A 168 -12.69 -2.75 -7.52
CA ALA A 168 -14.13 -2.96 -7.62
C ALA A 168 -14.77 -3.20 -6.25
N SER A 169 -14.12 -4.01 -5.39
CA SER A 169 -14.59 -4.28 -4.02
C SER A 169 -14.40 -3.09 -3.07
N ARG A 170 -13.43 -2.20 -3.36
CA ARG A 170 -13.03 -1.07 -2.51
C ARG A 170 -12.79 0.20 -3.35
N PRO A 171 -13.83 0.88 -3.87
CA PRO A 171 -13.72 1.89 -4.93
C PRO A 171 -12.77 3.08 -4.65
N THR A 172 -12.56 3.46 -3.38
CA THR A 172 -11.67 4.58 -3.00
C THR A 172 -10.26 4.15 -2.61
N HIS A 173 -10.03 2.84 -2.50
CA HIS A 173 -8.80 2.27 -1.96
C HIS A 173 -7.55 2.72 -2.71
N PHE A 174 -7.50 2.49 -4.03
CA PHE A 174 -6.30 2.78 -4.81
C PHE A 174 -6.02 4.26 -4.95
N ARG A 175 -7.03 5.12 -4.98
CA ARG A 175 -6.83 6.57 -4.90
C ARG A 175 -6.07 6.95 -3.62
N GLY A 176 -6.41 6.35 -2.48
CA GLY A 176 -5.69 6.54 -1.23
C GLY A 176 -4.26 5.99 -1.28
N VAL A 177 -4.07 4.80 -1.86
CA VAL A 177 -2.75 4.15 -1.99
C VAL A 177 -1.82 4.95 -2.90
N THR A 178 -2.25 5.30 -4.12
CA THR A 178 -1.41 6.05 -5.07
C THR A 178 -1.04 7.42 -4.53
N THR A 179 -1.98 8.10 -3.88
CA THR A 179 -1.73 9.41 -3.26
C THR A 179 -0.70 9.31 -2.14
N VAL A 180 -0.85 8.38 -1.19
CA VAL A 180 0.10 8.26 -0.08
C VAL A 180 1.48 7.81 -0.56
N VAL A 181 1.55 6.89 -1.53
CA VAL A 181 2.83 6.40 -2.06
C VAL A 181 3.54 7.49 -2.85
N ALA A 182 2.84 8.29 -3.66
CA ALA A 182 3.42 9.46 -4.34
C ALA A 182 4.00 10.47 -3.33
N LYS A 183 3.26 10.78 -2.25
CA LYS A 183 3.78 11.62 -1.16
C LYS A 183 5.02 11.03 -0.52
N LEU A 184 5.00 9.73 -0.18
CA LEU A 184 6.13 9.05 0.43
C LEU A 184 7.37 9.04 -0.48
N PHE A 185 7.20 8.89 -1.81
CA PHE A 185 8.31 8.99 -2.75
C PHE A 185 8.93 10.40 -2.78
N ASN A 186 8.11 11.45 -2.74
CA ASN A 186 8.58 12.83 -2.67
C ASN A 186 9.21 13.20 -1.31
N ILE A 187 8.89 12.45 -0.24
CA ILE A 187 9.44 12.68 1.09
C ILE A 187 10.76 11.91 1.29
N VAL A 188 10.78 10.64 0.89
CA VAL A 188 11.92 9.73 1.13
C VAL A 188 12.95 9.79 0.01
N LEU A 189 12.56 10.22 -1.20
CA LEU A 189 13.40 10.29 -2.41
C LEU A 189 14.15 8.98 -2.68
N PRO A 190 13.47 7.81 -2.75
CA PRO A 190 14.16 6.54 -2.85
C PRO A 190 14.67 6.24 -4.27
N ASP A 191 15.84 5.59 -4.38
CA ASP A 191 16.31 4.99 -5.64
C ASP A 191 15.61 3.66 -5.92
N VAL A 192 15.26 2.93 -4.85
CA VAL A 192 14.58 1.63 -4.92
C VAL A 192 13.45 1.59 -3.89
N ALA A 193 12.26 1.16 -4.32
CA ALA A 193 11.17 0.86 -3.40
C ALA A 193 10.71 -0.59 -3.57
N VAL A 194 10.52 -1.32 -2.46
CA VAL A 194 10.19 -2.75 -2.46
C VAL A 194 8.78 -2.98 -1.93
N PHE A 195 7.96 -3.66 -2.74
CA PHE A 195 6.59 -4.04 -2.43
C PHE A 195 6.43 -5.55 -2.42
N GLY A 196 5.48 -6.06 -1.67
CA GLY A 196 5.18 -7.50 -1.65
C GLY A 196 4.28 -7.94 -2.80
N ALA A 197 4.59 -9.07 -3.45
CA ALA A 197 3.75 -9.66 -4.49
C ALA A 197 2.37 -10.10 -3.98
N LYS A 198 2.18 -10.22 -2.66
CA LYS A 198 0.88 -10.51 -2.06
C LYS A 198 -0.20 -9.50 -2.48
N ASP A 199 0.16 -8.24 -2.62
CA ASP A 199 -0.73 -7.16 -3.04
C ASP A 199 -0.44 -6.82 -4.51
N TRP A 200 -0.58 -7.82 -5.41
CA TRP A 200 -0.15 -7.74 -6.81
C TRP A 200 -0.76 -6.57 -7.58
N GLN A 201 -2.07 -6.37 -7.47
CA GLN A 201 -2.74 -5.25 -8.12
C GLN A 201 -2.18 -3.91 -7.64
N GLN A 202 -1.92 -3.75 -6.35
CA GLN A 202 -1.27 -2.56 -5.80
C GLN A 202 0.12 -2.36 -6.42
N ALA A 203 0.92 -3.42 -6.54
CA ALA A 203 2.25 -3.33 -7.14
C ALA A 203 2.19 -2.95 -8.63
N ALA A 204 1.22 -3.46 -9.39
CA ALA A 204 0.99 -3.09 -10.79
C ALA A 204 0.59 -1.62 -10.93
N ILE A 205 -0.35 -1.15 -10.12
CA ILE A 205 -0.81 0.25 -10.09
C ILE A 205 0.35 1.20 -9.74
N ILE A 206 1.17 0.85 -8.74
CA ILE A 206 2.32 1.68 -8.34
C ILE A 206 3.38 1.72 -9.45
N LYS A 207 3.67 0.59 -10.10
CA LYS A 207 4.56 0.57 -11.27
C LYS A 207 4.04 1.47 -12.38
N ARG A 208 2.74 1.42 -12.66
CA ARG A 208 2.08 2.28 -13.65
C ARG A 208 2.20 3.76 -13.27
N MET A 209 1.88 4.11 -12.04
CA MET A 209 2.03 5.47 -11.51
C MET A 209 3.47 5.99 -11.63
N VAL A 210 4.45 5.16 -11.31
CA VAL A 210 5.88 5.52 -11.43
C VAL A 210 6.25 5.81 -12.87
N ALA A 211 5.80 4.99 -13.82
CA ALA A 211 6.05 5.19 -15.24
C ALA A 211 5.36 6.46 -15.78
N ASP A 212 4.07 6.63 -15.48
CA ASP A 212 3.26 7.74 -16.00
C ASP A 212 3.69 9.11 -15.45
N LEU A 213 4.11 9.15 -14.18
CA LEU A 213 4.52 10.38 -13.50
C LEU A 213 6.04 10.58 -13.45
N ASN A 214 6.81 9.72 -14.14
CA ASN A 214 8.26 9.80 -14.25
C ASN A 214 8.98 9.87 -12.88
N PHE A 215 8.50 9.13 -11.88
CA PHE A 215 9.20 9.06 -10.60
C PHE A 215 10.57 8.38 -10.78
N PRO A 216 11.67 8.98 -10.31
CA PRO A 216 13.02 8.42 -10.45
C PRO A 216 13.29 7.29 -9.44
N VAL A 217 12.38 6.30 -9.36
CA VAL A 217 12.45 5.20 -8.40
C VAL A 217 12.25 3.86 -9.12
N LYS A 218 13.10 2.88 -8.78
CA LYS A 218 12.95 1.50 -9.28
C LYS A 218 12.04 0.70 -8.36
N ILE A 219 10.92 0.20 -8.88
CA ILE A 219 10.00 -0.65 -8.12
C ILE A 219 10.43 -2.12 -8.21
N ILE A 220 10.62 -2.74 -7.05
CA ILE A 220 10.91 -4.18 -6.91
C ILE A 220 9.68 -4.84 -6.26
N VAL A 221 9.24 -5.96 -6.85
CA VAL A 221 8.17 -6.79 -6.29
C VAL A 221 8.79 -8.06 -5.73
N ALA A 222 8.81 -8.17 -4.40
CA ALA A 222 9.36 -9.33 -3.71
C ALA A 222 8.31 -10.44 -3.55
N PRO A 223 8.72 -11.73 -3.57
CA PRO A 223 7.81 -12.86 -3.44
C PRO A 223 6.96 -12.84 -2.17
N THR A 224 5.74 -13.37 -2.27
CA THR A 224 4.86 -13.55 -1.11
C THR A 224 5.46 -14.54 -0.11
N LEU A 225 5.71 -14.09 1.12
CA LEU A 225 6.09 -14.99 2.21
C LEU A 225 4.83 -15.64 2.80
N ARG A 226 4.91 -16.96 3.04
CA ARG A 226 3.80 -17.76 3.56
C ARG A 226 4.14 -18.37 4.91
N GLU A 227 3.13 -18.64 5.69
CA GLU A 227 3.23 -19.45 6.89
C GLU A 227 3.43 -20.94 6.51
N ARG A 228 3.76 -21.80 7.48
CA ARG A 228 4.07 -23.22 7.21
C ARG A 228 2.93 -23.99 6.53
N ASP A 229 1.68 -23.60 6.76
CA ASP A 229 0.48 -24.19 6.18
C ASP A 229 0.08 -23.56 4.82
N GLY A 230 0.90 -22.65 4.31
CA GLY A 230 0.71 -22.02 3.00
C GLY A 230 -0.07 -20.70 3.04
N LEU A 231 -0.70 -20.32 4.17
CA LEU A 231 -1.40 -19.05 4.27
C LEU A 231 -0.42 -17.89 4.05
N ALA A 232 -0.78 -16.93 3.18
CA ALA A 232 0.02 -15.74 2.97
C ALA A 232 0.12 -14.92 4.27
N MET A 233 1.33 -14.48 4.61
CA MET A 233 1.52 -13.65 5.81
C MET A 233 0.79 -12.32 5.68
N SER A 234 0.00 -12.00 6.70
CA SER A 234 -0.79 -10.76 6.79
C SER A 234 -0.94 -10.34 8.25
N SER A 235 -0.95 -9.02 8.50
CA SER A 235 -1.30 -8.49 9.83
C SER A 235 -2.72 -8.87 10.26
N ARG A 236 -3.62 -9.11 9.29
CA ARG A 236 -5.00 -9.56 9.54
C ARG A 236 -5.10 -11.03 9.99
N ASN A 237 -4.05 -11.85 9.82
CA ASN A 237 -4.05 -13.22 10.33
C ASN A 237 -4.23 -13.29 11.87
N LYS A 238 -3.93 -12.19 12.58
CA LYS A 238 -4.20 -12.07 14.03
C LYS A 238 -5.68 -12.11 14.41
N TYR A 239 -6.57 -11.81 13.46
CA TYR A 239 -8.03 -11.89 13.69
C TYR A 239 -8.60 -13.29 13.55
N LEU A 240 -7.80 -14.24 13.06
CA LEU A 240 -8.21 -15.62 12.83
C LEU A 240 -7.95 -16.44 14.09
N ALA A 241 -8.99 -16.65 14.88
CA ALA A 241 -8.92 -17.49 16.08
C ALA A 241 -9.59 -18.84 15.85
N GLY A 242 -9.13 -19.88 16.56
CA GLY A 242 -9.70 -21.21 16.53
C GLY A 242 -9.82 -21.80 15.11
N ASP A 243 -10.99 -22.29 14.76
CA ASP A 243 -11.25 -22.96 13.50
C ASP A 243 -11.16 -22.03 12.27
N LEU A 244 -11.42 -20.72 12.43
CA LEU A 244 -11.26 -19.75 11.36
C LEU A 244 -9.82 -19.73 10.82
N ARG A 245 -8.84 -19.97 11.68
CA ARG A 245 -7.43 -20.03 11.24
C ARG A 245 -7.17 -21.23 10.31
N ARG A 246 -7.75 -22.39 10.60
CA ARG A 246 -7.68 -23.58 9.74
C ARG A 246 -8.40 -23.34 8.42
N GLN A 247 -9.63 -22.82 8.45
CA GLN A 247 -10.45 -22.54 7.27
C GLN A 247 -9.75 -21.52 6.33
N ALA A 248 -9.02 -20.54 6.86
CA ALA A 248 -8.31 -19.55 6.07
C ALA A 248 -7.27 -20.17 5.09
N THR A 249 -6.79 -21.37 5.36
CA THR A 249 -5.89 -22.10 4.44
C THR A 249 -6.55 -22.46 3.10
N VAL A 250 -7.87 -22.31 2.99
CA VAL A 250 -8.62 -22.56 1.75
C VAL A 250 -8.13 -21.66 0.60
N LEU A 251 -7.63 -20.43 0.90
CA LEU A 251 -7.05 -19.56 -0.13
C LEU A 251 -5.84 -20.26 -0.80
N TRP A 252 -4.96 -20.83 0.01
CA TRP A 252 -3.81 -21.58 -0.51
C TRP A 252 -4.21 -22.86 -1.24
N ARG A 253 -5.17 -23.61 -0.69
CA ARG A 253 -5.70 -24.81 -1.35
C ARG A 253 -6.33 -24.47 -2.71
N ALA A 254 -7.02 -23.35 -2.83
CA ALA A 254 -7.58 -22.86 -4.09
C ALA A 254 -6.48 -22.57 -5.11
N ILE A 255 -5.38 -21.91 -4.71
CA ILE A 255 -4.22 -21.66 -5.56
C ILE A 255 -3.60 -22.99 -6.02
N GLN A 256 -3.41 -23.97 -5.13
CA GLN A 256 -2.84 -25.27 -5.50
C GLN A 256 -3.75 -26.06 -6.44
N THR A 257 -5.07 -25.97 -6.25
CA THR A 257 -6.06 -26.57 -7.15
C THR A 257 -5.97 -25.96 -8.54
N ALA A 258 -5.88 -24.64 -8.65
CA ALA A 258 -5.72 -23.95 -9.93
C ALA A 258 -4.41 -24.36 -10.63
N ARG A 259 -3.28 -24.40 -9.91
CA ARG A 259 -1.98 -24.86 -10.43
C ARG A 259 -2.05 -26.30 -10.95
N THR A 260 -2.71 -27.18 -10.21
CA THR A 260 -2.88 -28.58 -10.61
C THR A 260 -3.73 -28.70 -11.87
N ALA A 261 -4.81 -27.92 -11.99
CA ALA A 261 -5.65 -27.90 -13.17
C ALA A 261 -4.88 -27.45 -14.42
N VAL A 262 -4.09 -26.37 -14.31
CA VAL A 262 -3.25 -25.86 -15.40
C VAL A 262 -2.10 -26.82 -15.75
N LYS A 263 -1.53 -27.53 -14.76
CA LYS A 263 -0.50 -28.53 -15.00
C LYS A 263 -1.03 -29.74 -15.77
N ARG A 264 -2.29 -30.13 -15.54
CA ARG A 264 -2.94 -31.29 -16.21
C ARG A 264 -3.46 -30.95 -17.60
N SER A 265 -3.79 -29.73 -17.87
CA SER A 265 -4.39 -29.28 -19.13
C SER A 265 -3.67 -28.03 -19.65
N LYS A 266 -3.31 -28.00 -20.95
CA LYS A 266 -2.61 -26.84 -21.56
C LYS A 266 -3.39 -25.53 -21.41
N ALA A 267 -4.74 -25.63 -21.41
CA ALA A 267 -5.63 -24.48 -21.21
C ALA A 267 -6.92 -24.93 -20.51
N VAL A 268 -7.37 -24.19 -19.51
CA VAL A 268 -8.59 -24.45 -18.76
C VAL A 268 -9.53 -23.26 -18.93
N PRO A 269 -10.82 -23.44 -19.30
CA PRO A 269 -11.77 -22.31 -19.36
C PRO A 269 -11.89 -21.63 -18.00
N ALA A 270 -11.66 -20.30 -17.96
CA ALA A 270 -11.65 -19.52 -16.72
C ALA A 270 -12.97 -19.66 -15.95
N VAL A 271 -14.12 -19.65 -16.65
CA VAL A 271 -15.44 -19.81 -16.02
C VAL A 271 -15.57 -21.13 -15.28
N LYS A 272 -15.11 -22.25 -15.87
CA LYS A 272 -15.15 -23.58 -15.22
C LYS A 272 -14.24 -23.63 -13.99
N LEU A 273 -13.05 -23.06 -14.10
CA LEU A 273 -12.10 -23.03 -12.98
C LEU A 273 -12.58 -22.12 -11.85
N LYS A 274 -13.12 -20.92 -12.15
CA LYS A 274 -13.76 -20.03 -11.15
C LYS A 274 -14.87 -20.76 -10.39
N ALA A 275 -15.76 -21.45 -11.08
CA ALA A 275 -16.84 -22.21 -10.45
C ALA A 275 -16.34 -23.36 -9.54
N SER A 276 -15.26 -24.03 -9.94
CA SER A 276 -14.61 -25.07 -9.13
C SER A 276 -13.97 -24.49 -7.87
N LEU A 277 -13.24 -23.38 -7.99
CA LEU A 277 -12.60 -22.71 -6.85
C LEU A 277 -13.64 -22.12 -5.90
N LYS A 278 -14.73 -21.54 -6.41
CA LYS A 278 -15.85 -21.07 -5.59
C LYS A 278 -16.41 -22.18 -4.70
N ARG A 279 -16.74 -23.34 -5.30
CA ARG A 279 -17.24 -24.50 -4.53
C ARG A 279 -16.24 -24.97 -3.48
N LEU A 280 -14.95 -25.01 -3.81
CA LEU A 280 -13.89 -25.37 -2.84
C LEU A 280 -13.83 -24.37 -1.68
N ILE A 281 -13.90 -23.08 -1.96
CA ILE A 281 -13.81 -22.03 -0.92
C ILE A 281 -15.06 -22.08 -0.03
N GLU A 282 -16.24 -22.15 -0.63
CA GLU A 282 -17.52 -22.14 0.08
C GLU A 282 -17.88 -23.52 0.68
N SER A 283 -17.03 -24.53 0.56
CA SER A 283 -17.15 -25.77 1.36
C SER A 283 -16.66 -25.59 2.80
N GLU A 284 -15.92 -24.51 3.12
CA GLU A 284 -15.61 -24.15 4.49
C GLU A 284 -16.77 -23.35 5.09
N PRO A 285 -17.26 -23.72 6.29
CA PRO A 285 -18.51 -23.15 6.86
C PRO A 285 -18.51 -21.61 6.99
N ASP A 286 -17.37 -21.04 7.37
CA ASP A 286 -17.25 -19.60 7.61
C ASP A 286 -16.57 -18.86 6.43
N ALA A 287 -16.30 -19.54 5.31
CA ALA A 287 -15.64 -18.92 4.16
C ALA A 287 -16.69 -18.50 3.12
N ARG A 288 -16.59 -17.24 2.67
CA ARG A 288 -17.41 -16.68 1.60
C ARG A 288 -16.51 -16.00 0.58
N LEU A 289 -16.65 -16.43 -0.67
CA LEU A 289 -15.90 -15.84 -1.77
C LEU A 289 -16.34 -14.38 -2.02
N ASP A 290 -15.39 -13.46 -2.15
CA ASP A 290 -15.61 -12.12 -2.65
C ASP A 290 -15.36 -12.08 -4.16
N TYR A 291 -14.14 -12.43 -4.59
CA TYR A 291 -13.83 -12.63 -6.01
C TYR A 291 -12.76 -13.70 -6.24
N VAL A 292 -12.77 -14.28 -7.45
CA VAL A 292 -11.68 -15.03 -8.08
C VAL A 292 -11.48 -14.49 -9.48
N GLU A 293 -10.28 -14.02 -9.80
CA GLU A 293 -9.95 -13.49 -11.12
C GLU A 293 -8.69 -14.12 -11.69
N PHE A 294 -8.74 -14.40 -13.01
CA PHE A 294 -7.60 -14.83 -13.80
C PHE A 294 -7.26 -13.75 -14.81
N PHE A 295 -6.01 -13.32 -14.86
CA PHE A 295 -5.61 -12.15 -15.64
C PHE A 295 -4.16 -12.21 -16.12
N GLU A 296 -3.84 -11.38 -17.10
CA GLU A 296 -2.48 -11.12 -17.53
C GLU A 296 -1.75 -10.26 -16.48
N PRO A 297 -0.52 -10.63 -16.10
CA PRO A 297 0.17 -10.03 -14.95
C PRO A 297 0.44 -8.52 -15.07
N ASP A 298 0.67 -8.02 -16.28
CA ASP A 298 1.10 -6.64 -16.50
C ASP A 298 -0.08 -5.70 -16.78
N THR A 299 -1.10 -6.18 -17.48
CA THR A 299 -2.28 -5.38 -17.88
C THR A 299 -3.47 -5.56 -16.96
N LEU A 300 -3.45 -6.57 -16.10
CA LEU A 300 -4.57 -7.03 -15.26
C LEU A 300 -5.83 -7.37 -16.07
N SER A 301 -5.70 -7.51 -17.40
CA SER A 301 -6.81 -7.85 -18.28
C SER A 301 -7.28 -9.27 -18.04
N PRO A 302 -8.59 -9.51 -17.85
CA PRO A 302 -9.12 -10.84 -17.60
C PRO A 302 -8.89 -11.77 -18.80
N VAL A 303 -8.65 -13.07 -18.51
CA VAL A 303 -8.45 -14.09 -19.55
C VAL A 303 -9.62 -15.07 -19.60
N ALA A 304 -10.05 -15.45 -20.80
CA ALA A 304 -11.08 -16.45 -21.00
C ALA A 304 -10.56 -17.89 -20.81
N LYS A 305 -9.26 -18.10 -21.04
CA LYS A 305 -8.56 -19.39 -20.88
C LYS A 305 -7.37 -19.22 -19.99
N VAL A 306 -7.29 -20.03 -18.94
CA VAL A 306 -6.20 -20.07 -17.96
C VAL A 306 -5.13 -21.02 -18.45
N THR A 307 -3.91 -20.52 -18.59
CA THR A 307 -2.74 -21.24 -19.05
C THR A 307 -1.59 -21.09 -18.06
N ARG A 308 -0.49 -21.77 -18.28
CA ARG A 308 0.74 -21.58 -17.52
C ARG A 308 1.22 -20.13 -17.72
N GLY A 309 1.47 -19.44 -16.61
CA GLY A 309 1.88 -18.03 -16.60
C GLY A 309 0.74 -17.05 -16.30
N THR A 310 -0.53 -17.44 -16.47
CA THR A 310 -1.69 -16.64 -16.04
C THR A 310 -1.60 -16.35 -14.53
N HIS A 311 -1.97 -15.15 -14.12
CA HIS A 311 -2.11 -14.81 -12.71
C HIS A 311 -3.52 -15.13 -12.21
N LEU A 312 -3.58 -15.63 -10.99
CA LEU A 312 -4.79 -15.79 -10.19
C LEU A 312 -4.75 -14.80 -9.03
N ALA A 313 -5.82 -14.05 -8.80
CA ALA A 313 -6.05 -13.36 -7.54
C ALA A 313 -7.41 -13.77 -6.96
N LEU A 314 -7.49 -13.81 -5.64
CA LEU A 314 -8.71 -14.12 -4.93
C LEU A 314 -8.83 -13.33 -3.63
N ALA A 315 -10.06 -13.00 -3.26
CA ALA A 315 -10.41 -12.45 -1.98
C ALA A 315 -11.54 -13.28 -1.35
N VAL A 316 -11.37 -13.59 -0.06
CA VAL A 316 -12.27 -14.48 0.68
C VAL A 316 -12.51 -13.87 2.07
N PHE A 317 -13.76 -13.79 2.47
CA PHE A 317 -14.11 -13.57 3.88
C PHE A 317 -14.05 -14.90 4.62
N VAL A 318 -13.32 -14.95 5.73
CA VAL A 318 -13.30 -16.05 6.68
C VAL A 318 -13.83 -15.50 8.00
N GLY A 319 -15.05 -15.84 8.35
CA GLY A 319 -15.82 -15.11 9.33
C GLY A 319 -15.96 -13.62 8.92
N LYS A 320 -15.52 -12.72 9.79
CA LYS A 320 -15.51 -11.26 9.51
C LYS A 320 -14.21 -10.77 8.86
N THR A 321 -13.18 -11.61 8.72
CA THR A 321 -11.87 -11.23 8.24
C THR A 321 -11.79 -11.42 6.74
N ARG A 322 -11.57 -10.34 5.99
CA ARG A 322 -11.30 -10.39 4.55
C ARG A 322 -9.82 -10.62 4.30
N LEU A 323 -9.52 -11.70 3.60
CA LEU A 323 -8.17 -12.11 3.22
C LEU A 323 -8.02 -12.07 1.70
N ILE A 324 -6.82 -11.71 1.25
CA ILE A 324 -6.45 -11.77 -0.17
C ILE A 324 -5.21 -12.61 -0.37
N ASP A 325 -5.16 -13.26 -1.51
CA ASP A 325 -3.98 -13.99 -1.98
C ASP A 325 -3.91 -13.98 -3.50
N ASN A 326 -2.74 -14.24 -4.04
CA ASN A 326 -2.55 -14.38 -5.48
C ASN A 326 -1.36 -15.27 -5.80
N ALA A 327 -1.30 -15.74 -7.04
CA ALA A 327 -0.17 -16.51 -7.53
C ALA A 327 -0.11 -16.51 -9.06
N LYS A 328 1.09 -16.66 -9.58
CA LYS A 328 1.32 -17.10 -10.96
C LYS A 328 1.08 -18.60 -11.03
N LEU A 329 0.34 -19.04 -12.04
CA LEU A 329 -0.04 -20.43 -12.29
C LEU A 329 0.92 -21.14 -13.24
#